data_c9e9ee7190ad948593198301dffdc449
#
_entry.id   c9e9ee7190ad948593198301dffdc449
#
_cell.length_a   1.000
_cell.length_b   1.000
_cell.length_c   1.000
_cell.angle_alpha   90.00
_cell.angle_beta   90.00
_cell.angle_gamma   90.00
#
_symmetry.space_group_name_H-M   'P 1'
#
loop_
_entity.id
_entity.type
_entity.pdbx_description
1 polymer ?
#
loop_
_entity_poly.entity_id
_entity_poly.type
_entity_poly.pdbx_seq_one_letter_code
_entity_poly.pdbx_strand_id
1 'polypeptide(L)' 'SIDVDNGGYITLTAAGREVAEKIYERHTVLTDFLRRLGVDEATAAEDACRMEHVISDATFQALKRHLASPP' A
#
# COMPACT_ATOMS: atom_id res chain seq x y z
N SER A 1 11.54 3.75 -10.80
CA SER A 1 12.21 2.73 -11.64
C SER A 1 13.27 1.99 -10.85
N ILE A 2 13.62 0.82 -11.30
CA ILE A 2 14.60 -0.05 -10.65
C ILE A 2 15.80 -0.19 -11.57
N ASP A 3 16.98 0.09 -11.02
CA ASP A 3 18.23 -0.09 -11.73
C ASP A 3 18.98 -1.26 -11.12
N VAL A 4 19.59 -2.06 -11.97
CA VAL A 4 20.43 -3.18 -11.51
C VAL A 4 21.88 -2.76 -11.70
N ASP A 5 22.63 -2.73 -10.60
CA ASP A 5 24.04 -2.34 -10.67
C ASP A 5 24.93 -3.53 -11.04
N ASN A 6 26.23 -3.28 -11.12
CA ASN A 6 27.20 -4.30 -11.54
C ASN A 6 27.33 -5.46 -10.57
N GLY A 7 26.89 -5.27 -9.34
CA GLY A 7 26.91 -6.33 -8.35
C GLY A 7 25.65 -7.17 -8.32
N GLY A 8 24.70 -6.86 -9.18
CA GLY A 8 23.41 -7.53 -9.19
C GLY A 8 22.42 -7.02 -8.17
N TYR A 9 22.74 -5.96 -7.49
CA TYR A 9 21.83 -5.34 -6.52
C TYR A 9 20.78 -4.52 -7.24
N ILE A 10 19.57 -4.52 -6.69
CA ILE A 10 18.48 -3.71 -7.21
C ILE A 10 18.44 -2.42 -6.41
N THR A 11 18.61 -1.30 -7.11
CA THR A 11 18.60 0.01 -6.49
C THR A 11 17.43 0.82 -7.02
N LEU A 12 16.60 1.33 -6.11
CA LEU A 12 15.49 2.20 -6.50
C LEU A 12 16.01 3.62 -6.72
N THR A 13 15.55 4.26 -7.79
CA THR A 13 15.76 5.69 -7.97
C THR A 13 14.91 6.43 -6.93
N ALA A 14 15.18 7.73 -6.71
CA ALA A 14 14.39 8.52 -5.78
C ALA A 14 12.91 8.49 -6.14
N ALA A 15 12.58 8.65 -7.43
CA ALA A 15 11.20 8.61 -7.89
C ALA A 15 10.60 7.22 -7.71
N GLY A 16 11.35 6.16 -8.02
CA GLY A 16 10.89 4.80 -7.83
C GLY A 16 10.65 4.46 -6.37
N ARG A 17 11.48 5.00 -5.48
CA ARG A 17 11.30 4.81 -4.04
C ARG A 17 10.00 5.46 -3.56
N GLU A 18 9.71 6.68 -4.00
CA GLU A 18 8.46 7.35 -3.64
C GLU A 18 7.23 6.54 -4.05
N VAL A 19 7.25 6.01 -5.28
CA VAL A 19 6.14 5.18 -5.77
C VAL A 19 6.02 3.91 -4.92
N ALA A 20 7.15 3.25 -4.64
CA ALA A 20 7.14 2.04 -3.83
C ALA A 20 6.63 2.29 -2.42
N GLU A 21 7.03 3.40 -1.80
CA GLU A 21 6.57 3.75 -0.47
C GLU A 21 5.06 4.04 -0.44
N LYS A 22 4.54 4.72 -1.46
CA LYS A 22 3.11 4.98 -1.58
C LYS A 22 2.31 3.69 -1.70
N ILE A 23 2.76 2.78 -2.55
CA ILE A 23 2.09 1.49 -2.74
C ILE A 23 2.16 0.67 -1.47
N TYR A 24 3.30 0.65 -0.81
CA TYR A 24 3.45 -0.07 0.45
C TYR A 24 2.52 0.49 1.52
N GLU A 25 2.42 1.81 1.62
CA GLU A 25 1.51 2.43 2.57
C GLU A 25 0.06 2.05 2.27
N ARG A 26 -0.33 2.10 0.99
CA ARG A 26 -1.68 1.71 0.58
C ARG A 26 -1.96 0.26 0.94
N HIS A 27 -1.02 -0.62 0.67
CA HIS A 27 -1.16 -2.03 0.98
C HIS A 27 -1.39 -2.25 2.48
N THR A 28 -0.57 -1.62 3.30
CA THR A 28 -0.65 -1.76 4.76
C THR A 28 -1.97 -1.22 5.31
N VAL A 29 -2.36 -0.03 4.89
CA VAL A 29 -3.58 0.61 5.37
C VAL A 29 -4.81 -0.16 4.91
N LEU A 30 -4.86 -0.56 3.64
CA LEU A 30 -6.00 -1.29 3.11
C LEU A 30 -6.13 -2.68 3.75
N THR A 31 -5.01 -3.36 3.95
CA THR A 31 -5.04 -4.66 4.63
C THR A 31 -5.61 -4.51 6.05
N ASP A 32 -5.14 -3.51 6.78
CA ASP A 32 -5.63 -3.26 8.14
C ASP A 32 -7.11 -2.92 8.15
N PHE A 33 -7.54 -2.08 7.21
CA PHE A 33 -8.95 -1.71 7.09
C PHE A 33 -9.84 -2.93 6.87
N LEU A 34 -9.46 -3.79 5.93
CA LEU A 34 -10.24 -4.99 5.62
C LEU A 34 -10.26 -5.95 6.81
N ARG A 35 -9.14 -6.09 7.51
CA ARG A 35 -9.10 -6.94 8.70
C ARG A 35 -10.02 -6.42 9.79
N ARG A 36 -10.10 -5.12 9.97
CA ARG A 36 -11.02 -4.51 10.95
C ARG A 36 -12.48 -4.75 10.61
N LEU A 37 -12.78 -4.96 9.32
CA LEU A 37 -14.13 -5.32 8.88
C LEU A 37 -14.45 -6.79 9.14
N GLY A 38 -13.46 -7.58 9.49
CA GLY A 38 -13.65 -9.00 9.75
C GLY A 38 -13.17 -9.90 8.61
N VAL A 39 -12.51 -9.32 7.60
CA VAL A 39 -11.94 -10.11 6.51
C VAL A 39 -10.68 -10.81 7.01
N ASP A 40 -10.52 -12.09 6.70
CA ASP A 40 -9.36 -12.84 7.15
C ASP A 40 -8.07 -12.27 6.53
N GLU A 41 -6.95 -12.53 7.19
CA GLU A 41 -5.68 -11.91 6.82
C GLU A 41 -5.26 -12.20 5.38
N ALA A 42 -5.39 -13.44 4.94
CA ALA A 42 -4.98 -13.81 3.58
C ALA A 42 -5.83 -13.10 2.52
N THR A 43 -7.15 -13.09 2.71
CA THR A 43 -8.06 -12.43 1.79
C THR A 43 -7.85 -10.91 1.81
N ALA A 44 -7.66 -10.35 3.00
CA ALA A 44 -7.41 -8.92 3.14
C ALA A 44 -6.16 -8.50 2.38
N ALA A 45 -5.09 -9.28 2.49
CA ALA A 45 -3.84 -8.98 1.79
C ALA A 45 -4.01 -9.09 0.28
N GLU A 46 -4.72 -10.11 -0.21
CA GLU A 46 -4.97 -10.27 -1.64
C GLU A 46 -5.79 -9.12 -2.20
N ASP A 47 -6.88 -8.76 -1.52
CA ASP A 47 -7.73 -7.68 -1.98
C ASP A 47 -7.02 -6.33 -1.90
N ALA A 48 -6.26 -6.10 -0.85
CA ALA A 48 -5.47 -4.88 -0.71
C ALA A 48 -4.46 -4.75 -1.85
N CYS A 49 -3.87 -5.86 -2.28
CA CYS A 49 -2.92 -5.86 -3.38
C CYS A 49 -3.58 -5.38 -4.69
N ARG A 50 -4.84 -5.71 -4.89
CA ARG A 50 -5.59 -5.24 -6.06
C ARG A 50 -6.04 -3.80 -5.89
N MET A 51 -6.57 -3.47 -4.73
CA MET A 51 -7.12 -2.15 -4.43
C MET A 51 -6.07 -1.04 -4.47
N GLU A 52 -4.85 -1.35 -4.05
CA GLU A 52 -3.78 -0.35 -3.96
C GLU A 52 -3.43 0.28 -5.31
N HIS A 53 -3.75 -0.41 -6.40
CA HIS A 53 -3.47 0.07 -7.75
C HIS A 53 -4.64 0.82 -8.38
N VAL A 54 -5.84 0.68 -7.85
CA VAL A 54 -7.04 1.25 -8.48
C VAL A 54 -7.73 2.32 -7.63
N ILE A 55 -7.44 2.36 -6.35
CA ILE A 55 -8.08 3.33 -5.45
C ILE A 55 -7.51 4.72 -5.68
N SER A 56 -8.39 5.73 -5.70
CA SER A 56 -7.92 7.11 -5.86
C SER A 56 -7.25 7.60 -4.57
N ASP A 57 -6.39 8.60 -4.71
CA ASP A 57 -5.75 9.18 -3.54
C ASP A 57 -6.77 9.81 -2.58
N ALA A 58 -7.80 10.45 -3.12
CA ALA A 58 -8.85 11.06 -2.31
C ALA A 58 -9.52 10.01 -1.42
N THR A 59 -9.90 8.87 -1.99
CA THR A 59 -10.52 7.79 -1.23
C THR A 59 -9.54 7.21 -0.21
N PHE A 60 -8.28 7.02 -0.62
CA PHE A 60 -7.28 6.50 0.28
C PHE A 60 -7.06 7.41 1.49
N GLN A 61 -6.95 8.71 1.28
CA GLN A 61 -6.80 9.66 2.37
C GLN A 61 -8.00 9.66 3.31
N ALA A 62 -9.21 9.49 2.75
CA ALA A 62 -10.42 9.38 3.56
C ALA A 62 -10.39 8.13 4.45
N LEU A 63 -9.94 7.00 3.89
CA LEU A 63 -9.78 5.77 4.67
C LEU A 63 -8.76 5.94 5.79
N LYS A 64 -7.63 6.58 5.50
CA LYS A 64 -6.61 6.83 6.52
C LYS A 64 -7.16 7.66 7.67
N ARG A 65 -7.91 8.71 7.36
CA ARG A 65 -8.51 9.57 8.38
C ARG A 65 -9.50 8.78 9.25
N HIS A 66 -10.28 7.93 8.62
CA HIS A 66 -11.26 7.11 9.33
C HIS A 66 -10.56 6.15 10.30
N LEU A 67 -9.51 5.50 9.86
CA LEU A 67 -8.77 4.55 10.70
C LEU A 67 -8.02 5.23 11.83
N ALA A 68 -7.61 6.47 11.64
CA ALA A 68 -6.90 7.23 12.66
C ALA A 68 -7.84 7.82 13.70
N SER A 69 -9.13 7.95 13.38
CA SER A 69 -10.11 8.53 14.31
C SER A 69 -10.53 7.47 15.33
N PRO A 70 -10.60 7.82 16.62
CA PRO A 70 -11.14 6.90 17.63
C PRO A 70 -12.61 6.65 17.36
N PRO A 71 -13.11 5.45 17.74
CA PRO A 71 -14.52 5.12 17.56
C PRO A 71 -15.43 5.99 18.43
#